data_77df8c7256144d07de5314aef75c0e0a
#
_entry.id   77df8c7256144d07de5314aef75c0e0a
#
_cell.length_a   1.000
_cell.length_b   1.000
_cell.length_c   1.000
_cell.angle_alpha   90.00
_cell.angle_beta   90.00
_cell.angle_gamma   90.00
#
_symmetry.space_group_name_H-M   'P 1'
#
loop_
_entity.id
_entity.type
_entity.pdbx_description
1 polymer ?
#
loop_
_entity_poly.entity_id
_entity_poly.type
_entity_poly.pdbx_seq_one_letter_code
_entity_poly.pdbx_strand_id
1 'polypeptide(L)'
;MKKILFIIPCIPYPLTTGGNQAFFHMVDYLRDKMSVSILLYPKGKEKEDVEELKKIWHNVNFYIFTEQMNEPETRHPYYYKWLKKIASSATRKMHRQLFAYNKDVVRQDMTLTSSIFEPLPSKYAEYISTVSRSGFDIIQVEFYPLISLGYLLPEGVQTIFVHHELRYIRNENEMTFLDRVTDEERMLYRIGKDFEHSALQTYKHVIVLTEVDRQILIDFIGEENRIHVSPAVVPMTDACDKQVVPTGFRLTFVGSEGHYPNLDAVVWFC
;
A
#
# COMPACT_ATOMS: atom_id res chain seq x y z
N MET A 1 -13.38 21.29 -15.42
CA MET A 1 -13.16 20.48 -14.20
C MET A 1 -11.88 19.69 -14.43
N LYS A 2 -10.91 19.71 -13.50
CA LYS A 2 -9.67 18.94 -13.66
C LYS A 2 -9.95 17.45 -13.61
N LYS A 3 -9.20 16.68 -14.38
CA LYS A 3 -9.30 15.20 -14.46
C LYS A 3 -8.18 14.55 -13.67
N ILE A 4 -8.53 13.69 -12.73
CA ILE A 4 -7.56 12.92 -11.96
C ILE A 4 -7.72 11.42 -12.19
N LEU A 5 -6.60 10.73 -12.34
CA LEU A 5 -6.52 9.26 -12.37
C LEU A 5 -5.82 8.79 -11.09
N PHE A 6 -6.49 7.94 -10.34
CA PHE A 6 -5.89 7.19 -9.24
C PHE A 6 -5.49 5.79 -9.72
N ILE A 7 -4.27 5.36 -9.39
CA ILE A 7 -3.76 4.01 -9.65
C ILE A 7 -3.43 3.38 -8.30
N ILE A 8 -4.15 2.34 -7.92
CA ILE A 8 -4.04 1.69 -6.62
C ILE A 8 -3.92 0.17 -6.75
N PRO A 9 -3.15 -0.51 -5.86
CA PRO A 9 -2.92 -1.95 -5.95
C PRO A 9 -4.01 -2.80 -5.30
N CYS A 10 -4.96 -2.19 -4.59
CA CYS A 10 -6.02 -2.85 -3.85
C CYS A 10 -7.38 -2.23 -4.14
N ILE A 11 -8.45 -2.95 -3.87
CA ILE A 11 -9.81 -2.42 -3.95
C ILE A 11 -10.10 -1.66 -2.64
N PRO A 12 -10.49 -0.36 -2.70
CA PRO A 12 -10.69 0.45 -1.50
C PRO A 12 -12.04 0.17 -0.78
N TYR A 13 -12.65 -0.95 -1.06
CA TYR A 13 -13.90 -1.42 -0.48
C TYR A 13 -13.86 -2.96 -0.37
N PRO A 14 -14.39 -3.56 0.73
CA PRO A 14 -14.97 -2.93 1.92
C PRO A 14 -13.93 -2.20 2.79
N LEU A 15 -14.39 -1.31 3.69
CA LEU A 15 -13.56 -0.43 4.52
C LEU A 15 -12.92 -1.18 5.71
N THR A 16 -12.16 -2.22 5.42
CA THR A 16 -11.58 -3.14 6.42
C THR A 16 -10.22 -2.70 6.95
N THR A 17 -9.54 -1.80 6.26
CA THR A 17 -8.21 -1.31 6.63
C THR A 17 -8.17 0.22 6.69
N GLY A 18 -7.23 0.78 7.47
CA GLY A 18 -7.06 2.23 7.56
C GLY A 18 -6.72 2.87 6.19
N GLY A 19 -5.89 2.20 5.39
CA GLY A 19 -5.56 2.66 4.03
C GLY A 19 -6.78 2.71 3.11
N ASN A 20 -7.61 1.67 3.12
CA ASN A 20 -8.86 1.65 2.35
C ASN A 20 -9.81 2.77 2.77
N GLN A 21 -9.97 2.98 4.09
CA GLN A 21 -10.81 4.06 4.62
C GLN A 21 -10.31 5.43 4.19
N ALA A 22 -9.02 5.71 4.38
CA ALA A 22 -8.42 6.99 4.01
C ALA A 22 -8.59 7.30 2.52
N PHE A 23 -8.28 6.32 1.66
CA PHE A 23 -8.45 6.46 0.22
C PHE A 23 -9.92 6.64 -0.17
N PHE A 24 -10.82 5.81 0.38
CA PHE A 24 -12.24 5.89 0.09
C PHE A 24 -12.81 7.28 0.41
N HIS A 25 -12.56 7.81 1.61
CA HIS A 25 -13.09 9.11 2.01
C HIS A 25 -12.45 10.27 1.25
N MET A 26 -11.18 10.15 0.86
CA MET A 26 -10.54 11.12 -0.02
C MET A 26 -11.22 11.17 -1.39
N VAL A 27 -11.47 10.02 -2.01
CA VAL A 27 -12.16 9.95 -3.31
C VAL A 27 -13.60 10.43 -3.18
N ASP A 28 -14.30 10.03 -2.12
CA ASP A 28 -15.69 10.46 -1.88
C ASP A 28 -15.81 11.98 -1.78
N TYR A 29 -14.83 12.65 -1.19
CA TYR A 29 -14.74 14.11 -1.16
C TYR A 29 -14.39 14.72 -2.52
N LEU A 30 -13.47 14.11 -3.27
CA LEU A 30 -12.94 14.66 -4.52
C LEU A 30 -13.88 14.48 -5.71
N ARG A 31 -14.69 13.41 -5.76
CA ARG A 31 -15.57 13.07 -6.88
C ARG A 31 -16.62 14.13 -7.20
N ASP A 32 -16.93 14.99 -6.24
CA ASP A 32 -17.85 16.14 -6.45
C ASP A 32 -17.12 17.41 -6.91
N LYS A 33 -15.78 17.43 -6.87
CA LYS A 33 -14.94 18.59 -7.18
C LYS A 33 -14.08 18.40 -8.42
N MET A 34 -13.81 17.16 -8.80
CA MET A 34 -12.96 16.78 -9.91
C MET A 34 -13.62 15.66 -10.74
N SER A 35 -13.21 15.52 -11.99
CA SER A 35 -13.52 14.31 -12.76
C SER A 35 -12.59 13.20 -12.33
N VAL A 36 -13.08 12.30 -11.47
CA VAL A 36 -12.30 11.22 -10.88
C VAL A 36 -12.38 9.96 -11.74
N SER A 37 -11.22 9.35 -11.96
CA SER A 37 -11.06 8.03 -12.55
C SER A 37 -10.18 7.17 -11.68
N ILE A 38 -10.46 5.87 -11.62
CA ILE A 38 -9.68 4.91 -10.83
C ILE A 38 -9.30 3.73 -11.72
N LEU A 39 -8.02 3.35 -11.69
CA LEU A 39 -7.51 2.17 -12.37
C LEU A 39 -7.26 1.07 -11.35
N LEU A 40 -7.90 -0.08 -11.59
CA LEU A 40 -7.94 -1.24 -10.69
C LEU A 40 -7.54 -2.53 -11.41
N TYR A 41 -6.94 -3.45 -10.66
CA TYR A 41 -6.68 -4.83 -11.07
C TYR A 41 -7.29 -5.82 -10.07
N PRO A 42 -8.62 -6.00 -10.08
CA PRO A 42 -9.29 -6.90 -9.14
C PRO A 42 -8.98 -8.37 -9.44
N LYS A 43 -8.68 -9.14 -8.39
CA LYS A 43 -8.40 -10.57 -8.46
C LYS A 43 -9.44 -11.37 -7.68
N GLY A 44 -9.93 -12.46 -8.26
CA GLY A 44 -10.86 -13.36 -7.59
C GLY A 44 -12.13 -12.67 -7.11
N LYS A 45 -12.40 -12.71 -5.80
CA LYS A 45 -13.58 -12.12 -5.16
C LYS A 45 -13.61 -10.59 -5.17
N GLU A 46 -12.48 -9.93 -5.34
CA GLU A 46 -12.41 -8.46 -5.42
C GLU A 46 -13.25 -7.88 -6.56
N LYS A 47 -13.62 -8.70 -7.55
CA LYS A 47 -14.52 -8.29 -8.64
C LYS A 47 -15.92 -7.92 -8.13
N GLU A 48 -16.41 -8.62 -7.11
CA GLU A 48 -17.69 -8.34 -6.45
C GLU A 48 -17.61 -7.01 -5.69
N ASP A 49 -16.50 -6.77 -4.99
CA ASP A 49 -16.26 -5.53 -4.25
C ASP A 49 -16.21 -4.31 -5.19
N VAL A 50 -15.64 -4.47 -6.39
CA VAL A 50 -15.64 -3.41 -7.42
C VAL A 50 -17.06 -3.10 -7.90
N GLU A 51 -17.92 -4.09 -8.08
CA GLU A 51 -19.30 -3.84 -8.51
C GLU A 51 -20.11 -3.13 -7.42
N GLU A 52 -19.87 -3.44 -6.15
CA GLU A 52 -20.46 -2.68 -5.03
C GLU A 52 -19.92 -1.24 -4.98
N LEU A 53 -18.61 -1.05 -5.18
CA LEU A 53 -17.98 0.27 -5.20
C LEU A 53 -18.55 1.15 -6.33
N LYS A 54 -18.81 0.60 -7.51
CA LYS A 54 -19.44 1.31 -8.64
C LYS A 54 -20.85 1.81 -8.29
N LYS A 55 -21.61 1.08 -7.49
CA LYS A 55 -22.93 1.51 -7.02
C LYS A 55 -22.84 2.71 -6.09
N ILE A 56 -21.80 2.75 -5.25
CA ILE A 56 -21.56 3.85 -4.32
C ILE A 56 -21.04 5.08 -5.08
N TRP A 57 -20.12 4.90 -6.01
CA TRP A 57 -19.45 5.96 -6.75
C TRP A 57 -19.90 6.03 -8.23
N HIS A 58 -21.19 6.29 -8.44
CA HIS A 58 -21.80 6.37 -9.78
C HIS A 58 -21.24 7.47 -10.67
N ASN A 59 -20.55 8.48 -10.11
CA ASN A 59 -19.92 9.60 -10.83
C ASN A 59 -18.38 9.45 -10.96
N VAL A 60 -17.82 8.27 -10.65
CA VAL A 60 -16.41 7.94 -10.81
C VAL A 60 -16.25 7.01 -12.03
N ASN A 61 -15.21 7.25 -12.84
CA ASN A 61 -14.89 6.38 -13.96
C ASN A 61 -13.96 5.24 -13.51
N PHE A 62 -14.27 4.02 -13.89
CA PHE A 62 -13.47 2.85 -13.54
C PHE A 62 -12.77 2.27 -14.76
N TYR A 63 -11.45 2.19 -14.71
CA TYR A 63 -10.58 1.46 -15.63
C TYR A 63 -10.20 0.14 -14.97
N ILE A 64 -10.72 -0.97 -15.47
CA ILE A 64 -10.53 -2.28 -14.85
C ILE A 64 -9.70 -3.17 -15.77
N PHE A 65 -8.53 -3.56 -15.30
CA PHE A 65 -7.73 -4.57 -15.96
C PHE A 65 -8.20 -5.97 -15.53
N THR A 66 -8.35 -6.88 -16.50
CA THR A 66 -8.77 -8.26 -16.24
C THR A 66 -7.79 -9.26 -16.85
N GLU A 67 -7.60 -10.39 -16.20
CA GLU A 67 -6.69 -11.46 -16.66
C GLU A 67 -7.06 -12.07 -18.01
N GLN A 68 -8.30 -11.89 -18.47
CA GLN A 68 -8.72 -12.31 -19.84
C GLN A 68 -7.96 -11.57 -20.94
N MET A 69 -7.30 -10.44 -20.60
CA MET A 69 -6.37 -9.74 -21.48
C MET A 69 -5.00 -10.42 -21.56
N ASN A 70 -4.74 -11.44 -20.74
CA ASN A 70 -3.50 -12.19 -20.76
C ASN A 70 -3.67 -13.47 -21.60
N GLU A 71 -2.86 -13.65 -22.64
CA GLU A 71 -2.59 -14.97 -23.20
C GLU A 71 -1.84 -15.82 -22.16
N PRO A 72 -2.01 -17.14 -22.16
CA PRO A 72 -1.37 -18.00 -21.16
C PRO A 72 0.15 -17.88 -21.28
N GLU A 73 0.78 -17.20 -20.34
CA GLU A 73 2.20 -17.36 -20.10
C GLU A 73 2.47 -18.84 -19.78
N THR A 74 3.51 -19.38 -20.36
CA THR A 74 3.98 -20.76 -20.27
C THR A 74 3.80 -21.33 -18.86
N ARG A 75 2.99 -22.37 -18.78
CA ARG A 75 2.55 -23.09 -17.58
C ARG A 75 3.74 -23.59 -16.76
N HIS A 76 4.09 -22.87 -15.68
CA HIS A 76 4.56 -23.60 -14.51
C HIS A 76 3.32 -24.23 -13.83
N PRO A 77 3.37 -25.50 -13.42
CA PRO A 77 2.19 -26.21 -12.95
C PRO A 77 1.58 -25.46 -11.74
N TYR A 78 0.36 -24.98 -11.88
CA TYR A 78 -0.47 -24.35 -10.86
C TYR A 78 -0.53 -25.10 -9.53
N TYR A 79 -0.40 -26.40 -9.60
CA TYR A 79 -0.27 -27.37 -8.53
C TYR A 79 0.91 -27.10 -7.58
N TYR A 80 2.07 -26.65 -8.05
CA TYR A 80 3.24 -26.39 -7.22
C TYR A 80 3.09 -25.09 -6.38
N LYS A 81 2.49 -24.05 -6.96
CA LYS A 81 2.19 -22.80 -6.22
C LYS A 81 1.10 -23.01 -5.17
N TRP A 82 0.11 -23.84 -5.46
CA TRP A 82 -0.98 -24.18 -4.54
C TRP A 82 -0.50 -25.01 -3.34
N LEU A 83 0.30 -26.06 -3.56
CA LEU A 83 0.91 -26.84 -2.49
C LEU A 83 1.84 -26.02 -1.59
N LYS A 84 2.65 -25.11 -2.18
CA LYS A 84 3.53 -24.21 -1.43
C LYS A 84 2.71 -23.22 -0.58
N LYS A 85 1.58 -22.76 -1.07
CA LYS A 85 0.66 -21.85 -0.36
C LYS A 85 -0.08 -22.54 0.78
N ILE A 86 -0.53 -23.79 0.61
CA ILE A 86 -1.16 -24.59 1.67
C ILE A 86 -0.14 -24.98 2.75
N ALA A 87 1.02 -25.49 2.35
CA ALA A 87 2.08 -25.84 3.29
C ALA A 87 2.53 -24.61 4.11
N SER A 88 2.72 -23.46 3.46
CA SER A 88 3.12 -22.23 4.15
C SER A 88 2.03 -21.65 5.06
N SER A 89 0.74 -21.82 4.72
CA SER A 89 -0.38 -21.37 5.55
C SER A 89 -0.60 -22.26 6.77
N ALA A 90 -0.52 -23.58 6.59
CA ALA A 90 -0.68 -24.56 7.67
C ALA A 90 0.49 -24.50 8.66
N THR A 91 1.73 -24.38 8.17
CA THR A 91 2.92 -24.23 9.01
C THR A 91 2.94 -22.90 9.74
N ARG A 92 2.54 -21.78 9.11
CA ARG A 92 2.40 -20.49 9.80
C ARG A 92 1.37 -20.53 10.93
N LYS A 93 0.20 -21.15 10.69
CA LYS A 93 -0.84 -21.26 11.70
C LYS A 93 -0.44 -22.13 12.88
N MET A 94 0.29 -23.22 12.62
CA MET A 94 0.81 -24.13 13.64
C MET A 94 1.99 -23.51 14.42
N HIS A 95 2.89 -22.78 13.76
CA HIS A 95 3.96 -22.03 14.42
C HIS A 95 3.42 -20.88 15.29
N ARG A 96 2.39 -20.14 14.84
CA ARG A 96 1.75 -19.10 15.65
C ARG A 96 1.09 -19.64 16.92
N GLN A 97 0.59 -20.87 16.91
CA GLN A 97 -0.08 -21.47 18.10
C GLN A 97 0.90 -22.09 19.09
N LEU A 98 2.09 -22.55 18.63
CA LEU A 98 3.04 -23.28 19.46
C LEU A 98 4.22 -22.45 19.97
N PHE A 99 4.54 -21.34 19.33
CA PHE A 99 5.69 -20.50 19.69
C PHE A 99 5.30 -19.04 19.66
N ALA A 100 4.83 -18.54 20.80
CA ALA A 100 4.77 -17.10 21.03
C ALA A 100 6.19 -16.52 20.85
N TYR A 101 6.33 -15.63 19.85
CA TYR A 101 7.53 -14.84 19.65
C TYR A 101 8.81 -15.61 19.27
N ASN A 102 8.82 -16.23 18.11
CA ASN A 102 10.07 -16.72 17.51
C ASN A 102 10.58 -15.69 16.49
N LYS A 103 11.82 -15.22 16.66
CA LYS A 103 12.51 -14.27 15.75
C LYS A 103 12.57 -14.74 14.28
N ASP A 104 12.48 -16.04 14.04
CA ASP A 104 12.37 -16.59 12.68
C ASP A 104 11.03 -16.23 11.99
N VAL A 105 9.97 -16.02 12.76
CA VAL A 105 8.68 -15.54 12.23
C VAL A 105 8.79 -14.09 11.79
N VAL A 106 9.51 -13.26 12.55
CA VAL A 106 9.82 -11.87 12.19
C VAL A 106 10.52 -11.81 10.84
N ARG A 107 11.58 -12.63 10.69
CA ARG A 107 12.39 -12.68 9.46
C ARG A 107 11.57 -13.08 8.22
N GLN A 108 10.56 -13.95 8.38
CA GLN A 108 9.66 -14.34 7.29
C GLN A 108 8.66 -13.24 6.90
N ASP A 109 8.29 -12.38 7.83
CA ASP A 109 7.32 -11.29 7.62
C ASP A 109 8.02 -9.96 7.27
N MET A 110 9.36 -9.91 7.25
CA MET A 110 10.13 -8.73 6.86
C MET A 110 9.87 -8.30 5.42
N THR A 111 9.89 -7.00 5.21
CA THR A 111 9.60 -6.42 3.90
C THR A 111 10.84 -6.20 3.03
N LEU A 112 12.05 -6.61 3.47
CA LEU A 112 13.32 -6.41 2.76
C LEU A 112 13.28 -6.85 1.29
N THR A 113 12.79 -8.08 1.02
CA THR A 113 12.69 -8.60 -0.34
C THR A 113 11.62 -7.92 -1.17
N SER A 114 10.50 -7.53 -0.56
CA SER A 114 9.40 -6.81 -1.24
C SER A 114 9.68 -5.31 -1.40
N SER A 115 10.78 -4.83 -0.84
CA SER A 115 11.25 -3.43 -1.00
C SER A 115 12.12 -3.23 -2.24
N ILE A 116 12.46 -4.31 -2.95
CA ILE A 116 13.14 -4.27 -4.23
C ILE A 116 12.09 -4.25 -5.34
N PHE A 117 12.48 -3.76 -6.52
CA PHE A 117 11.61 -3.74 -7.68
C PHE A 117 10.94 -5.10 -7.95
N GLU A 118 9.61 -5.11 -7.92
CA GLU A 118 8.80 -6.24 -8.34
C GLU A 118 8.15 -5.91 -9.70
N PRO A 119 8.44 -6.68 -10.77
CA PRO A 119 7.92 -6.38 -12.08
C PRO A 119 6.40 -6.60 -12.14
N LEU A 120 5.70 -5.63 -12.71
CA LEU A 120 4.28 -5.78 -13.02
C LEU A 120 4.09 -6.72 -14.23
N PRO A 121 2.95 -7.43 -14.34
CA PRO A 121 2.61 -8.16 -15.55
C PRO A 121 2.66 -7.21 -16.77
N SER A 122 3.34 -7.62 -17.86
CA SER A 122 3.61 -6.75 -19.02
C SER A 122 2.34 -6.12 -19.57
N LYS A 123 1.26 -6.90 -19.75
CA LYS A 123 -0.03 -6.39 -20.25
C LYS A 123 -0.70 -5.40 -19.27
N TYR A 124 -0.49 -5.56 -17.98
CA TYR A 124 -0.99 -4.60 -16.99
C TYR A 124 -0.21 -3.28 -17.07
N ALA A 125 1.11 -3.34 -17.23
CA ALA A 125 1.93 -2.15 -17.44
C ALA A 125 1.57 -1.42 -18.74
N GLU A 126 1.31 -2.14 -19.84
CA GLU A 126 0.83 -1.58 -21.10
C GLU A 126 -0.55 -0.92 -20.95
N TYR A 127 -1.45 -1.55 -20.20
CA TYR A 127 -2.77 -1.01 -19.92
C TYR A 127 -2.68 0.30 -19.12
N ILE A 128 -1.89 0.32 -18.05
CA ILE A 128 -1.61 1.53 -17.26
C ILE A 128 -1.05 2.63 -18.17
N SER A 129 -0.05 2.30 -18.99
CA SER A 129 0.57 3.24 -19.92
C SER A 129 -0.45 3.84 -20.89
N THR A 130 -1.34 3.02 -21.45
CA THR A 130 -2.41 3.45 -22.37
C THR A 130 -3.41 4.37 -21.67
N VAL A 131 -3.93 3.96 -20.51
CA VAL A 131 -4.90 4.75 -19.74
C VAL A 131 -4.28 6.06 -19.28
N SER A 132 -3.04 6.05 -18.81
CA SER A 132 -2.34 7.25 -18.33
C SER A 132 -2.19 8.34 -19.39
N ARG A 133 -2.21 7.98 -20.67
CA ARG A 133 -2.15 8.93 -21.81
C ARG A 133 -3.51 9.44 -22.29
N SER A 134 -4.61 9.09 -21.61
CA SER A 134 -5.97 9.50 -22.00
C SER A 134 -6.35 10.93 -21.60
N GLY A 135 -5.40 11.80 -21.35
CA GLY A 135 -5.64 13.23 -21.16
C GLY A 135 -6.08 13.60 -19.73
N PHE A 136 -5.39 13.07 -18.72
CA PHE A 136 -5.52 13.46 -17.33
C PHE A 136 -4.63 14.67 -17.02
N ASP A 137 -5.11 15.54 -16.12
CA ASP A 137 -4.31 16.64 -15.57
C ASP A 137 -3.39 16.16 -14.43
N ILE A 138 -3.88 15.19 -13.66
CA ILE A 138 -3.20 14.63 -12.50
C ILE A 138 -3.27 13.11 -12.55
N ILE A 139 -2.15 12.45 -12.21
CA ILE A 139 -2.08 11.01 -11.98
C ILE A 139 -1.51 10.79 -10.59
N GLN A 140 -2.29 10.18 -9.72
CA GLN A 140 -1.90 9.84 -8.36
C GLN A 140 -1.74 8.32 -8.22
N VAL A 141 -0.56 7.91 -7.74
CA VAL A 141 -0.21 6.51 -7.48
C VAL A 141 -0.16 6.28 -5.98
N GLU A 142 -0.79 5.23 -5.52
CA GLU A 142 -0.92 4.88 -4.12
C GLU A 142 -0.15 3.60 -3.80
N PHE A 143 0.46 3.57 -2.61
CA PHE A 143 1.14 2.42 -2.04
C PHE A 143 2.42 1.97 -2.73
N TYR A 144 3.36 1.52 -1.90
CA TYR A 144 4.72 1.14 -2.29
C TYR A 144 4.82 0.13 -3.44
N PRO A 145 3.97 -0.92 -3.56
CA PRO A 145 4.07 -1.88 -4.67
C PRO A 145 3.98 -1.26 -6.06
N LEU A 146 3.44 -0.04 -6.18
CA LEU A 146 3.30 0.68 -7.43
C LEU A 146 4.29 1.85 -7.60
N ILE A 147 5.24 2.01 -6.70
CA ILE A 147 6.19 3.14 -6.72
C ILE A 147 6.97 3.25 -8.04
N SER A 148 7.27 2.10 -8.68
CA SER A 148 7.97 2.05 -9.96
C SER A 148 7.17 2.61 -11.15
N LEU A 149 5.86 2.84 -11.00
CA LEU A 149 5.03 3.38 -12.08
C LEU A 149 5.49 4.78 -12.53
N GLY A 150 6.18 5.53 -11.66
CA GLY A 150 6.73 6.82 -12.04
C GLY A 150 7.61 6.77 -13.30
N TYR A 151 8.30 5.66 -13.56
CA TYR A 151 9.08 5.44 -14.78
C TYR A 151 8.22 5.21 -16.04
N LEU A 152 6.93 4.93 -15.88
CA LEU A 152 6.00 4.60 -16.96
C LEU A 152 5.03 5.74 -17.30
N LEU A 153 4.81 6.66 -16.35
CA LEU A 153 3.83 7.73 -16.49
C LEU A 153 4.27 8.76 -17.56
N PRO A 154 3.31 9.38 -18.28
CA PRO A 154 3.63 10.32 -19.33
C PRO A 154 4.24 11.63 -18.80
N GLU A 155 5.18 12.19 -19.52
CA GLU A 155 5.69 13.53 -19.29
C GLU A 155 4.56 14.58 -19.46
N GLY A 156 4.69 15.72 -18.77
CA GLY A 156 3.72 16.82 -18.88
C GLY A 156 2.51 16.74 -17.95
N VAL A 157 2.16 15.54 -17.43
CA VAL A 157 1.10 15.36 -16.41
C VAL A 157 1.64 15.65 -15.01
N GLN A 158 0.80 16.13 -14.09
CA GLN A 158 1.15 16.24 -12.69
C GLN A 158 1.09 14.86 -12.06
N THR A 159 2.26 14.30 -11.72
CA THR A 159 2.37 12.98 -11.10
C THR A 159 2.57 13.09 -9.60
N ILE A 160 1.78 12.37 -8.84
CA ILE A 160 1.79 12.35 -7.38
C ILE A 160 2.00 10.90 -6.92
N PHE A 161 2.92 10.69 -5.98
CA PHE A 161 3.02 9.44 -5.25
C PHE A 161 2.59 9.67 -3.79
N VAL A 162 1.67 8.86 -3.28
CA VAL A 162 1.29 8.89 -1.86
C VAL A 162 2.03 7.80 -1.12
N HIS A 163 2.92 8.22 -0.25
CA HIS A 163 3.79 7.35 0.51
C HIS A 163 3.20 7.06 1.89
N HIS A 164 2.53 5.92 2.03
CA HIS A 164 1.85 5.54 3.26
C HIS A 164 2.80 5.13 4.38
N GLU A 165 3.99 4.67 4.04
CA GLU A 165 5.08 4.34 4.98
C GLU A 165 6.43 4.45 4.28
N LEU A 166 7.42 5.03 4.92
CA LEU A 166 8.79 5.07 4.40
C LEU A 166 9.40 3.67 4.50
N ARG A 167 9.51 3.00 3.36
CA ARG A 167 9.87 1.57 3.34
C ARG A 167 11.27 1.30 3.85
N TYR A 168 12.24 2.15 3.52
CA TYR A 168 13.60 1.99 4.02
C TYR A 168 13.69 2.17 5.55
N ILE A 169 12.90 3.08 6.15
CA ILE A 169 12.81 3.25 7.61
C ILE A 169 12.19 2.00 8.24
N ARG A 170 11.12 1.47 7.65
CA ARG A 170 10.54 0.21 8.11
C ARG A 170 11.56 -0.92 8.08
N ASN A 171 12.34 -1.04 6.99
CA ASN A 171 13.37 -2.07 6.89
C ASN A 171 14.50 -1.88 7.91
N GLU A 172 14.91 -0.65 8.20
CA GLU A 172 15.86 -0.37 9.29
C GLU A 172 15.33 -0.86 10.63
N ASN A 173 14.07 -0.52 10.95
CA ASN A 173 13.43 -0.96 12.18
C ASN A 173 13.28 -2.48 12.24
N GLU A 174 12.85 -3.14 11.16
CA GLU A 174 12.74 -4.60 11.09
C GLU A 174 14.10 -5.28 11.38
N MET A 175 15.20 -4.74 10.86
CA MET A 175 16.54 -5.28 11.12
C MET A 175 16.98 -5.14 12.57
N THR A 176 16.48 -4.16 13.34
CA THR A 176 16.83 -4.01 14.77
C THR A 176 16.32 -5.16 15.63
N PHE A 177 15.28 -5.87 15.19
CA PHE A 177 14.71 -7.03 15.89
C PHE A 177 15.51 -8.33 15.69
N LEU A 178 16.49 -8.32 14.78
CA LEU A 178 17.30 -9.48 14.49
C LEU A 178 18.52 -9.54 15.42
N ASP A 179 18.83 -10.71 16.00
CA ASP A 179 20.06 -10.90 16.77
C ASP A 179 21.31 -10.69 15.91
N ARG A 180 21.24 -11.05 14.66
CA ARG A 180 22.30 -10.91 13.69
C ARG A 180 21.72 -10.60 12.32
N VAL A 181 22.12 -9.48 11.74
CA VAL A 181 21.83 -9.12 10.34
C VAL A 181 22.89 -9.76 9.45
N THR A 182 22.45 -10.51 8.46
CA THR A 182 23.33 -11.16 7.46
C THR A 182 23.83 -10.15 6.42
N ASP A 183 24.87 -10.50 5.68
CA ASP A 183 25.35 -9.63 4.59
C ASP A 183 24.35 -9.55 3.43
N GLU A 184 23.57 -10.62 3.21
CA GLU A 184 22.45 -10.61 2.25
C GLU A 184 21.37 -9.60 2.65
N GLU A 185 20.92 -9.60 3.91
CA GLU A 185 19.93 -8.64 4.42
C GLU A 185 20.43 -7.20 4.32
N ARG A 186 21.71 -6.94 4.61
CA ARG A 186 22.34 -5.62 4.42
C ARG A 186 22.36 -5.19 2.95
N MET A 187 22.66 -6.12 2.05
CA MET A 187 22.65 -5.89 0.61
C MET A 187 21.23 -5.56 0.13
N LEU A 188 20.23 -6.36 0.50
CA LEU A 188 18.83 -6.16 0.14
C LEU A 188 18.32 -4.80 0.64
N TYR A 189 18.66 -4.43 1.87
CA TYR A 189 18.32 -3.12 2.43
C TYR A 189 18.89 -1.98 1.60
N ARG A 190 20.17 -2.04 1.22
CA ARG A 190 20.82 -1.00 0.42
C ARG A 190 20.16 -0.86 -0.96
N ILE A 191 19.94 -2.00 -1.62
CA ILE A 191 19.27 -2.02 -2.93
C ILE A 191 17.85 -1.47 -2.83
N GLY A 192 17.08 -1.87 -1.80
CA GLY A 192 15.72 -1.35 -1.59
C GLY A 192 15.69 0.14 -1.31
N LYS A 193 16.62 0.65 -0.51
CA LYS A 193 16.77 2.08 -0.21
C LYS A 193 17.11 2.89 -1.45
N ASP A 194 18.07 2.45 -2.25
CA ASP A 194 18.48 3.11 -3.49
C ASP A 194 17.35 3.07 -4.54
N PHE A 195 16.61 1.97 -4.60
CA PHE A 195 15.44 1.83 -5.47
C PHE A 195 14.32 2.81 -5.06
N GLU A 196 13.97 2.87 -3.78
CA GLU A 196 12.95 3.79 -3.25
C GLU A 196 13.31 5.25 -3.56
N HIS A 197 14.56 5.64 -3.28
CA HIS A 197 15.07 6.96 -3.62
C HIS A 197 14.90 7.28 -5.11
N SER A 198 15.39 6.39 -5.98
CA SER A 198 15.36 6.59 -7.44
C SER A 198 13.93 6.62 -7.99
N ALA A 199 13.03 5.79 -7.45
CA ALA A 199 11.64 5.75 -7.87
C ALA A 199 10.89 7.03 -7.48
N LEU A 200 11.12 7.56 -6.27
CA LEU A 200 10.52 8.82 -5.82
C LEU A 200 10.96 10.02 -6.65
N GLN A 201 12.17 10.00 -7.21
CA GLN A 201 12.65 11.05 -8.12
C GLN A 201 11.86 11.17 -9.42
N THR A 202 11.13 10.13 -9.81
CA THR A 202 10.32 10.12 -11.04
C THR A 202 8.98 10.86 -10.91
N TYR A 203 8.53 11.12 -9.68
CA TYR A 203 7.27 11.83 -9.43
C TYR A 203 7.52 13.33 -9.25
N LYS A 204 6.58 14.15 -9.72
CA LYS A 204 6.64 15.62 -9.52
C LYS A 204 6.34 16.01 -8.08
N HIS A 205 5.45 15.25 -7.42
CA HIS A 205 5.07 15.48 -6.04
C HIS A 205 5.03 14.16 -5.27
N VAL A 206 5.39 14.23 -4.00
CA VAL A 206 5.25 13.12 -3.05
C VAL A 206 4.41 13.60 -1.86
N ILE A 207 3.43 12.82 -1.50
CA ILE A 207 2.59 13.08 -0.32
C ILE A 207 2.94 12.04 0.74
N VAL A 208 3.14 12.50 1.96
CA VAL A 208 3.31 11.68 3.17
C VAL A 208 2.20 11.98 4.18
N LEU A 209 2.02 11.14 5.18
CA LEU A 209 0.90 11.25 6.10
C LEU A 209 1.21 12.13 7.32
N THR A 210 2.48 12.34 7.66
CA THR A 210 2.91 13.08 8.84
C THR A 210 4.01 14.08 8.52
N GLU A 211 4.14 15.12 9.37
CA GLU A 211 5.25 16.07 9.25
C GLU A 211 6.61 15.42 9.59
N VAL A 212 6.61 14.41 10.44
CA VAL A 212 7.82 13.62 10.75
C VAL A 212 8.32 12.91 9.49
N ASP A 213 7.43 12.21 8.78
CA ASP A 213 7.78 11.55 7.52
C ASP A 213 8.22 12.55 6.46
N ARG A 214 7.59 13.75 6.42
CA ARG A 214 7.99 14.81 5.52
C ARG A 214 9.44 15.23 5.76
N GLN A 215 9.83 15.50 7.00
CA GLN A 215 11.20 15.90 7.30
C GLN A 215 12.21 14.80 6.96
N ILE A 216 11.91 13.56 7.32
CA ILE A 216 12.76 12.40 6.98
C ILE A 216 12.94 12.29 5.45
N LEU A 217 11.87 12.50 4.70
CA LEU A 217 11.88 12.39 3.25
C LEU A 217 12.61 13.57 2.59
N ILE A 218 12.54 14.78 3.14
CA ILE A 218 13.34 15.94 2.71
C ILE A 218 14.84 15.63 2.83
N ASP A 219 15.26 15.08 3.97
CA ASP A 219 16.66 14.70 4.19
C ASP A 219 17.10 13.57 3.25
N PHE A 220 16.17 12.71 2.85
CA PHE A 220 16.43 11.58 1.97
C PHE A 220 16.48 11.96 0.48
N ILE A 221 15.55 12.80 -0.01
CA ILE A 221 15.46 13.17 -1.44
C ILE A 221 16.17 14.50 -1.75
N GLY A 222 16.25 15.42 -0.78
CA GLY A 222 16.85 16.73 -0.94
C GLY A 222 15.98 17.80 -1.61
N GLU A 223 14.66 17.58 -1.77
CA GLU A 223 13.77 18.47 -2.51
C GLU A 223 12.49 18.81 -1.73
N GLU A 224 12.58 19.79 -0.84
CA GLU A 224 11.48 20.19 0.05
C GLU A 224 10.18 20.56 -0.68
N ASN A 225 10.29 21.31 -1.78
CA ASN A 225 9.11 21.85 -2.50
C ASN A 225 8.23 20.77 -3.17
N ARG A 226 8.71 19.56 -3.27
CA ARG A 226 7.99 18.42 -3.87
C ARG A 226 7.26 17.57 -2.84
N ILE A 227 7.56 17.74 -1.55
CA ILE A 227 7.08 16.88 -0.49
C ILE A 227 6.01 17.58 0.32
N HIS A 228 4.82 17.00 0.36
CA HIS A 228 3.64 17.56 0.98
C HIS A 228 3.09 16.63 2.04
N VAL A 229 2.43 17.18 3.06
CA VAL A 229 1.74 16.41 4.09
C VAL A 229 0.24 16.41 3.82
N SER A 230 -0.35 15.23 3.78
CA SER A 230 -1.80 15.05 3.78
C SER A 230 -2.15 13.90 4.74
N PRO A 231 -2.60 14.20 5.95
CA PRO A 231 -3.04 13.17 6.89
C PRO A 231 -4.17 12.32 6.32
N ALA A 232 -4.27 11.08 6.81
CA ALA A 232 -5.34 10.18 6.42
C ALA A 232 -6.72 10.82 6.72
N VAL A 233 -7.61 10.79 5.74
CA VAL A 233 -8.97 11.32 5.90
C VAL A 233 -9.78 10.35 6.74
N VAL A 234 -10.34 10.86 7.84
CA VAL A 234 -11.24 10.12 8.71
C VAL A 234 -12.56 10.88 8.77
N PRO A 235 -13.72 10.22 8.54
CA PRO A 235 -15.00 10.89 8.65
C PRO A 235 -15.22 11.32 10.09
N MET A 236 -15.76 12.55 10.27
CA MET A 236 -16.27 12.94 11.57
C MET A 236 -17.55 12.12 11.84
N THR A 237 -17.47 11.21 12.79
CA THR A 237 -18.67 10.59 13.34
C THR A 237 -19.24 11.52 14.40
N ASP A 238 -20.58 11.62 14.47
CA ASP A 238 -21.22 12.33 15.56
C ASP A 238 -20.70 11.77 16.89
N ALA A 239 -20.22 12.67 17.74
CA ALA A 239 -19.69 12.27 19.03
C ALA A 239 -20.76 11.45 19.76
N CYS A 240 -20.39 10.28 20.24
CA CYS A 240 -21.29 9.48 21.04
C CYS A 240 -21.52 10.24 22.36
N ASP A 241 -22.67 10.91 22.51
CA ASP A 241 -23.06 11.69 23.69
C ASP A 241 -23.19 10.87 24.98
N LYS A 242 -22.98 9.56 24.89
CA LYS A 242 -22.94 8.70 26.07
C LYS A 242 -21.52 8.70 26.66
N GLN A 243 -21.28 9.64 27.57
CA GLN A 243 -20.15 9.53 28.49
C GLN A 243 -20.35 8.28 29.36
N VAL A 244 -19.85 7.15 28.87
CA VAL A 244 -19.69 5.97 29.72
C VAL A 244 -18.49 6.26 30.62
N VAL A 245 -18.77 6.65 31.87
CA VAL A 245 -17.73 6.79 32.90
C VAL A 245 -17.22 5.38 33.22
N PRO A 246 -15.98 5.04 32.90
CA PRO A 246 -15.47 3.71 33.20
C PRO A 246 -15.33 3.54 34.71
N THR A 247 -15.83 2.44 35.24
CA THR A 247 -15.74 2.09 36.68
C THR A 247 -14.37 1.48 37.06
N GLY A 248 -13.35 1.62 36.22
CA GLY A 248 -11.99 1.12 36.43
C GLY A 248 -11.04 1.50 35.31
N PHE A 249 -9.76 1.20 35.48
CA PHE A 249 -8.78 1.37 34.41
C PHE A 249 -9.07 0.39 33.27
N ARG A 250 -9.25 0.94 32.07
CA ARG A 250 -9.45 0.16 30.86
C ARG A 250 -8.48 0.64 29.79
N LEU A 251 -7.70 -0.29 29.25
CA LEU A 251 -6.85 -0.07 28.10
C LEU A 251 -7.53 -0.68 26.87
N THR A 252 -7.54 0.08 25.80
CA THR A 252 -8.07 -0.39 24.52
C THR A 252 -6.96 -0.30 23.48
N PHE A 253 -6.70 -1.41 22.80
CA PHE A 253 -5.79 -1.48 21.66
C PHE A 253 -6.60 -1.75 20.40
N VAL A 254 -6.30 -0.99 19.33
CA VAL A 254 -6.91 -1.15 18.00
C VAL A 254 -5.82 -1.52 17.01
N GLY A 255 -5.91 -2.72 16.45
CA GLY A 255 -4.93 -3.20 15.48
C GLY A 255 -5.30 -4.59 14.94
N SER A 256 -4.79 -4.93 13.78
CA SER A 256 -4.92 -6.26 13.19
C SER A 256 -3.88 -7.21 13.78
N GLU A 257 -4.30 -8.40 14.22
CA GLU A 257 -3.39 -9.46 14.69
C GLU A 257 -2.42 -9.97 13.62
N GLY A 258 -2.77 -9.80 12.35
CA GLY A 258 -1.94 -10.20 11.20
C GLY A 258 -0.83 -9.21 10.87
N HIS A 259 -0.79 -8.04 11.51
CA HIS A 259 0.20 -7.01 11.26
C HIS A 259 1.26 -7.01 12.37
N TYR A 260 2.48 -7.41 12.04
CA TYR A 260 3.57 -7.61 13.00
C TYR A 260 3.80 -6.40 13.96
N PRO A 261 3.86 -5.13 13.50
CA PRO A 261 4.04 -3.99 14.39
C PRO A 261 2.96 -3.87 15.47
N ASN A 262 1.73 -4.29 15.18
CA ASN A 262 0.65 -4.29 16.17
C ASN A 262 0.88 -5.34 17.25
N LEU A 263 1.33 -6.54 16.84
CA LEU A 263 1.64 -7.62 17.78
C LEU A 263 2.83 -7.24 18.68
N ASP A 264 3.87 -6.67 18.09
CA ASP A 264 5.05 -6.21 18.79
C ASP A 264 4.69 -5.13 19.83
N ALA A 265 3.86 -4.16 19.45
CA ALA A 265 3.39 -3.11 20.37
C ALA A 265 2.63 -3.68 21.57
N VAL A 266 1.79 -4.69 21.38
CA VAL A 266 1.06 -5.34 22.48
C VAL A 266 2.01 -6.09 23.39
N VAL A 267 2.96 -6.86 22.82
CA VAL A 267 3.97 -7.60 23.60
C VAL A 267 4.89 -6.66 24.36
N TRP A 268 5.29 -5.54 23.77
CA TRP A 268 6.11 -4.53 24.44
C TRP A 268 5.38 -3.88 25.62
N PHE A 269 4.06 -3.69 25.49
CA PHE A 269 3.26 -3.01 26.51
C PHE A 269 2.90 -3.92 27.70
N CYS A 270 2.72 -5.24 27.50
CA CYS A 270 2.37 -6.22 28.55
C CYS A 270 3.57 -6.74 29.28
#